data_b55565ef0651a58d31cd5259af7db26d
#
_entry.id   b55565ef0651a58d31cd5259af7db26d
#
_cell.length_a   1.000
_cell.length_b   1.000
_cell.length_c   1.000
_cell.angle_alpha   90.00
_cell.angle_beta   90.00
_cell.angle_gamma   90.00
#
_symmetry.space_group_name_H-M   'P 1'
#
loop_
_entity.id
_entity.type
_entity.pdbx_description
1 polymer ?
#
loop_
_entity_poly.entity_id
_entity_poly.type
_entity_poly.pdbx_seq_one_letter_code
_entity_poly.pdbx_strand_id
1 'polypeptide(L)'
;MQAQAQGPAADPWFGPDKALHFALSGAIAGAGYGTTAVFSESIPTRIAFGAGLAVTAGAGKELLDLAGYGDPSWKDFAWDLAGTAVGVGIAFTFDVAFGGASRVPAH
;
A
#
# COMPACT_ATOMS: atom_id res chain seq x y z
N MET A 1 -16.11 9.04 -23.25
CA MET A 1 -15.83 7.79 -22.72
C MET A 1 -16.65 7.49 -21.47
N GLN A 2 -16.46 6.40 -20.96
CA GLN A 2 -17.30 5.91 -19.93
C GLN A 2 -17.18 6.60 -18.62
N ALA A 3 -16.01 7.08 -18.33
CA ALA A 3 -15.76 7.57 -17.00
C ALA A 3 -16.71 8.65 -16.59
N GLN A 4 -17.02 9.52 -17.53
CA GLN A 4 -17.90 10.58 -17.15
C GLN A 4 -19.32 10.12 -17.05
N ALA A 5 -19.69 9.18 -17.86
CA ALA A 5 -21.01 8.60 -17.70
C ALA A 5 -21.12 7.91 -16.38
N GLN A 6 -19.98 7.43 -15.90
CA GLN A 6 -19.98 6.74 -14.66
C GLN A 6 -20.12 7.68 -13.51
N GLY A 7 -19.32 8.70 -13.47
CA GLY A 7 -19.36 9.64 -12.39
C GLY A 7 -19.19 8.98 -11.05
N PRO A 8 -19.46 9.71 -9.99
CA PRO A 8 -19.35 9.17 -8.64
C PRO A 8 -20.32 8.04 -8.37
N ALA A 9 -21.48 8.09 -8.98
CA ALA A 9 -22.49 7.08 -8.75
C ALA A 9 -22.10 5.72 -9.32
N ALA A 10 -21.17 5.74 -10.28
CA ALA A 10 -20.73 4.53 -10.91
C ALA A 10 -19.39 4.05 -10.39
N ASP A 11 -18.89 4.62 -9.28
CA ASP A 11 -17.63 4.20 -8.70
C ASP A 11 -17.87 2.90 -7.92
N PRO A 12 -17.61 1.75 -8.53
CA PRO A 12 -17.94 0.48 -7.88
C PRO A 12 -16.87 0.10 -6.86
N TRP A 13 -17.25 -0.80 -5.96
CA TRP A 13 -16.31 -1.35 -5.00
C TRP A 13 -15.29 -2.28 -5.67
N PHE A 14 -15.67 -2.90 -6.78
CA PHE A 14 -14.81 -3.86 -7.46
C PHE A 14 -14.63 -3.45 -8.91
N GLY A 15 -13.44 -3.61 -9.41
CA GLY A 15 -13.13 -3.30 -10.78
C GLY A 15 -11.63 -3.24 -11.00
N PRO A 16 -11.18 -3.06 -12.25
CA PRO A 16 -9.75 -3.01 -12.55
C PRO A 16 -9.02 -1.89 -11.83
N ASP A 17 -9.70 -0.77 -11.65
CA ASP A 17 -9.13 0.37 -10.96
C ASP A 17 -8.81 0.03 -9.50
N LYS A 18 -9.74 -0.65 -8.86
CA LYS A 18 -9.54 -1.05 -7.46
C LYS A 18 -8.43 -2.08 -7.33
N ALA A 19 -8.37 -3.01 -8.28
CA ALA A 19 -7.30 -3.99 -8.29
C ALA A 19 -5.94 -3.34 -8.45
N LEU A 20 -5.87 -2.30 -9.28
CA LEU A 20 -4.63 -1.56 -9.48
C LEU A 20 -4.19 -0.87 -8.19
N HIS A 21 -5.13 -0.19 -7.51
CA HIS A 21 -4.82 0.47 -6.24
C HIS A 21 -4.32 -0.54 -5.22
N PHE A 22 -5.00 -1.67 -5.12
CA PHE A 22 -4.61 -2.72 -4.21
C PHE A 22 -3.19 -3.21 -4.51
N ALA A 23 -2.92 -3.52 -5.79
CA ALA A 23 -1.64 -4.07 -6.18
C ALA A 23 -0.50 -3.08 -5.98
N LEU A 24 -0.71 -1.81 -6.37
CA LEU A 24 0.32 -0.80 -6.24
C LEU A 24 0.62 -0.50 -4.78
N SER A 25 -0.41 -0.37 -3.97
CA SER A 25 -0.21 -0.11 -2.55
C SER A 25 0.50 -1.26 -1.87
N GLY A 26 0.15 -2.48 -2.23
CA GLY A 26 0.84 -3.64 -1.69
C GLY A 26 2.30 -3.68 -2.11
N ALA A 27 2.58 -3.36 -3.38
CA ALA A 27 3.95 -3.34 -3.87
C ALA A 27 4.77 -2.25 -3.18
N ILE A 28 4.19 -1.06 -3.00
CA ILE A 28 4.88 0.03 -2.32
C ILE A 28 5.15 -0.34 -0.86
N ALA A 29 4.14 -0.88 -0.20
CA ALA A 29 4.29 -1.26 1.21
C ALA A 29 5.35 -2.34 1.38
N GLY A 30 5.31 -3.36 0.52
CA GLY A 30 6.29 -4.43 0.59
C GLY A 30 7.70 -3.95 0.27
N ALA A 31 7.83 -3.09 -0.75
CA ALA A 31 9.12 -2.54 -1.12
C ALA A 31 9.67 -1.64 -0.01
N GLY A 32 8.79 -0.85 0.61
CA GLY A 32 9.21 0.00 1.72
C GLY A 32 9.66 -0.81 2.92
N TYR A 33 8.93 -1.88 3.22
CA TYR A 33 9.33 -2.80 4.28
C TYR A 33 10.72 -3.39 3.98
N GLY A 34 10.88 -3.91 2.76
CA GLY A 34 12.14 -4.54 2.38
C GLY A 34 13.32 -3.58 2.38
N THR A 35 13.10 -2.37 1.90
CA THR A 35 14.15 -1.35 1.91
C THR A 35 14.55 -1.01 3.34
N THR A 36 13.56 -0.84 4.22
CA THR A 36 13.82 -0.51 5.60
C THR A 36 14.56 -1.64 6.30
N ALA A 37 14.31 -2.89 5.88
CA ALA A 37 15.00 -4.03 6.45
C ALA A 37 16.51 -3.98 6.25
N VAL A 38 16.98 -3.23 5.26
CA VAL A 38 18.41 -3.05 5.02
C VAL A 38 19.01 -2.16 6.11
N PHE A 39 18.24 -1.26 6.68
CA PHE A 39 18.74 -0.26 7.62
C PHE A 39 18.37 -0.55 9.07
N SER A 40 17.32 -1.30 9.30
CA SER A 40 16.80 -1.46 10.65
C SER A 40 16.39 -2.90 10.88
N GLU A 41 16.73 -3.42 12.04
CA GLU A 41 16.28 -4.75 12.45
C GLU A 41 14.96 -4.71 13.20
N SER A 42 14.45 -3.51 13.44
CA SER A 42 13.18 -3.36 14.14
C SER A 42 12.02 -3.66 13.21
N ILE A 43 11.30 -4.73 13.48
CA ILE A 43 10.12 -5.07 12.67
C ILE A 43 9.06 -3.98 12.74
N PRO A 44 8.75 -3.41 13.90
CA PRO A 44 7.80 -2.29 13.91
C PRO A 44 8.24 -1.13 13.02
N THR A 45 9.53 -0.85 12.96
CA THR A 45 10.04 0.21 12.08
C THR A 45 9.83 -0.16 10.61
N ARG A 46 10.11 -1.40 10.25
CA ARG A 46 9.91 -1.87 8.88
C ARG A 46 8.45 -1.77 8.47
N ILE A 47 7.55 -2.16 9.38
CA ILE A 47 6.12 -2.06 9.12
C ILE A 47 5.70 -0.60 8.96
N ALA A 48 6.16 0.25 9.88
CA ALA A 48 5.78 1.66 9.87
C ALA A 48 6.20 2.35 8.58
N PHE A 49 7.42 2.11 8.13
CA PHE A 49 7.90 2.75 6.90
C PHE A 49 7.23 2.17 5.66
N GLY A 50 7.03 0.86 5.62
CA GLY A 50 6.34 0.25 4.49
C GLY A 50 4.90 0.73 4.38
N ALA A 51 4.16 0.63 5.48
CA ALA A 51 2.77 1.05 5.49
C ALA A 51 2.67 2.57 5.31
N GLY A 52 3.54 3.32 5.99
CA GLY A 52 3.51 4.77 5.90
C GLY A 52 3.76 5.27 4.49
N LEU A 53 4.71 4.66 3.79
CA LEU A 53 5.00 5.05 2.43
C LEU A 53 3.80 4.80 1.52
N ALA A 54 3.18 3.63 1.64
CA ALA A 54 2.04 3.28 0.81
C ALA A 54 0.83 4.17 1.11
N VAL A 55 0.55 4.39 2.39
CA VAL A 55 -0.59 5.22 2.77
C VAL A 55 -0.37 6.66 2.34
N THR A 56 0.86 7.15 2.49
CA THR A 56 1.19 8.52 2.07
C THR A 56 1.00 8.67 0.57
N ALA A 57 1.42 7.68 -0.21
CA ALA A 57 1.22 7.74 -1.65
C ALA A 57 -0.25 7.76 -2.01
N GLY A 58 -1.06 6.93 -1.35
CA GLY A 58 -2.50 6.90 -1.60
C GLY A 58 -3.19 8.19 -1.18
N ALA A 59 -2.82 8.71 -0.02
CA ALA A 59 -3.40 9.96 0.46
C ALA A 59 -3.00 11.12 -0.44
N GLY A 60 -1.75 11.12 -0.91
CA GLY A 60 -1.27 12.15 -1.81
C GLY A 60 -2.07 12.16 -3.11
N LYS A 61 -2.36 10.99 -3.63
CA LYS A 61 -3.16 10.90 -4.84
C LYS A 61 -4.56 11.46 -4.62
N GLU A 62 -5.19 11.13 -3.48
CA GLU A 62 -6.52 11.65 -3.18
C GLU A 62 -6.50 13.17 -3.05
N LEU A 63 -5.46 13.71 -2.44
CA LEU A 63 -5.35 15.16 -2.32
C LEU A 63 -5.20 15.82 -3.68
N LEU A 64 -4.41 15.23 -4.57
CA LEU A 64 -4.27 15.74 -5.92
C LEU A 64 -5.59 15.68 -6.66
N ASP A 65 -6.33 14.60 -6.50
CA ASP A 65 -7.63 14.48 -7.13
C ASP A 65 -8.59 15.54 -6.62
N LEU A 66 -8.58 15.78 -5.30
CA LEU A 66 -9.41 16.83 -4.72
C LEU A 66 -9.02 18.20 -5.23
N ALA A 67 -7.75 18.39 -5.56
CA ALA A 67 -7.27 19.66 -6.08
C ALA A 67 -7.61 19.86 -7.57
N GLY A 68 -8.23 18.88 -8.20
CA GLY A 68 -8.70 19.04 -9.58
C GLY A 68 -7.93 18.22 -10.60
N TYR A 69 -7.00 17.39 -10.17
CA TYR A 69 -6.19 16.60 -11.10
C TYR A 69 -6.82 15.25 -11.45
N GLY A 70 -7.93 14.90 -10.80
CA GLY A 70 -8.62 13.66 -11.08
C GLY A 70 -9.88 13.58 -10.25
N ASP A 71 -10.47 12.40 -10.21
CA ASP A 71 -11.68 12.16 -9.44
C ASP A 71 -11.35 11.50 -8.12
N PRO A 72 -11.57 12.18 -6.99
CA PRO A 72 -11.28 11.56 -5.71
C PRO A 72 -12.23 10.38 -5.48
N SER A 73 -11.70 9.34 -4.85
CA SER A 73 -12.48 8.15 -4.58
C SER A 73 -12.04 7.55 -3.27
N TRP A 74 -12.90 7.66 -2.26
CA TRP A 74 -12.59 7.06 -0.97
C TRP A 74 -12.53 5.54 -1.07
N LYS A 75 -13.22 4.95 -2.05
CA LYS A 75 -13.15 3.52 -2.27
C LYS A 75 -11.78 3.11 -2.79
N ASP A 76 -11.19 3.93 -3.66
CA ASP A 76 -9.83 3.69 -4.11
C ASP A 76 -8.87 3.71 -2.93
N PHE A 77 -9.06 4.68 -2.04
CA PHE A 77 -8.21 4.78 -0.86
C PHE A 77 -8.42 3.59 0.07
N ALA A 78 -9.66 3.10 0.20
CA ALA A 78 -9.91 1.91 1.00
C ALA A 78 -9.16 0.70 0.45
N TRP A 79 -9.12 0.55 -0.88
CA TRP A 79 -8.36 -0.52 -1.51
C TRP A 79 -6.86 -0.32 -1.35
N ASP A 80 -6.40 0.94 -1.32
CA ASP A 80 -5.01 1.23 -1.00
C ASP A 80 -4.66 0.74 0.40
N LEU A 81 -5.54 0.97 1.35
CA LEU A 81 -5.30 0.50 2.72
C LEU A 81 -5.27 -1.02 2.78
N ALA A 82 -6.20 -1.66 2.09
CA ALA A 82 -6.23 -3.12 2.03
C ALA A 82 -4.96 -3.68 1.40
N GLY A 83 -4.53 -3.08 0.29
CA GLY A 83 -3.30 -3.50 -0.37
C GLY A 83 -2.09 -3.30 0.50
N THR A 84 -2.04 -2.18 1.21
CA THR A 84 -0.97 -1.89 2.14
C THR A 84 -0.87 -2.97 3.21
N ALA A 85 -2.01 -3.34 3.79
CA ALA A 85 -2.03 -4.36 4.82
C ALA A 85 -1.55 -5.71 4.30
N VAL A 86 -1.99 -6.08 3.10
CA VAL A 86 -1.57 -7.34 2.50
C VAL A 86 -0.09 -7.30 2.15
N GLY A 87 0.39 -6.19 1.59
CA GLY A 87 1.79 -6.06 1.22
C GLY A 87 2.72 -6.15 2.41
N VAL A 88 2.38 -5.44 3.47
CA VAL A 88 3.15 -5.50 4.72
C VAL A 88 3.07 -6.91 5.31
N GLY A 89 1.88 -7.52 5.28
CA GLY A 89 1.70 -8.85 5.81
C GLY A 89 2.55 -9.89 5.09
N ILE A 90 2.61 -9.80 3.77
CA ILE A 90 3.43 -10.71 2.98
C ILE A 90 4.91 -10.47 3.29
N ALA A 91 5.34 -9.21 3.32
CA ALA A 91 6.73 -8.90 3.62
C ALA A 91 7.12 -9.36 5.02
N PHE A 92 6.25 -9.14 5.98
CA PHE A 92 6.49 -9.59 7.35
C PHE A 92 6.61 -11.11 7.40
N THR A 93 5.72 -11.81 6.70
CA THR A 93 5.73 -13.27 6.70
C THR A 93 7.05 -13.80 6.13
N PHE A 94 7.49 -13.24 5.01
CA PHE A 94 8.77 -13.66 4.45
C PHE A 94 9.93 -13.31 5.38
N ASP A 95 9.84 -12.15 6.02
CA ASP A 95 10.89 -11.72 6.94
C ASP A 95 11.02 -12.69 8.10
N VAL A 96 9.91 -13.06 8.70
CA VAL A 96 9.92 -13.97 9.84
C VAL A 96 10.32 -15.37 9.41
N ALA A 97 9.82 -15.82 8.25
CA ALA A 97 10.05 -17.18 7.80
C ALA A 97 11.49 -17.40 7.32
N PHE A 98 12.08 -16.39 6.69
CA PHE A 98 13.37 -16.56 6.07
C PHE A 98 14.44 -15.66 6.65
N GLY A 99 14.12 -14.40 6.90
CA GLY A 99 15.08 -13.45 7.42
C GLY A 99 15.24 -13.52 8.93
N GLY A 100 14.15 -13.88 9.62
CA GLY A 100 14.19 -13.93 11.08
C GLY A 100 15.23 -14.89 11.60
N ALA A 101 15.42 -16.01 10.91
CA ALA A 101 16.39 -17.00 11.33
C ALA A 101 17.80 -16.46 11.30
N SER A 102 18.10 -15.58 10.38
CA SER A 102 19.45 -15.03 10.28
C SER A 102 19.68 -13.94 11.31
N ARG A 103 18.64 -13.38 11.85
CA ARG A 103 18.78 -12.35 12.87
C ARG A 103 18.98 -12.91 14.26
N VAL A 104 18.37 -14.06 14.51
CA VAL A 104 18.43 -14.65 15.85
C VAL A 104 19.86 -14.87 16.33
N PRO A 105 20.74 -15.49 15.55
CA PRO A 105 22.10 -15.72 16.03
C PRO A 105 22.90 -14.47 16.26
N ALA A 106 22.45 -13.36 15.72
CA ALA A 106 23.18 -12.11 15.88
C ALA A 106 23.02 -11.53 17.29
N HIS A 107 22.12 -12.09 18.05
CA HIS A 107 21.85 -11.59 19.38
C HIS A 107 22.39 -12.54 20.41
#